data_40013498b88011491e1201e9aa1fc097
#
_entry.id   40013498b88011491e1201e9aa1fc097
#
_cell.length_a   1.000
_cell.length_b   1.000
_cell.length_c   1.000
_cell.angle_alpha   90.00
_cell.angle_beta   90.00
_cell.angle_gamma   90.00
#
_symmetry.space_group_name_H-M   'P 1'
#
loop_
_entity.id
_entity.type
_entity.pdbx_description
1 polymer ?
#
loop_
_entity_poly.entity_id
_entity_poly.type
_entity_poly.pdbx_seq_one_letter_code
_entity_poly.pdbx_strand_id
1 'polypeptide(L)'
;DKFLMEKLPDLTRTQIQEFIKSGWITVNREAVKANYKVRPKDELVVLMPEPQREEEIIAENLPLDIRFEDPELLIVYKEAGMVVHPAYKNWSGTLVNALLWHFKNLPEMRGNEGRPGLVHRIDKDTSGLLVIAKSEKAMKGLAKQFYDHSIDRTYYTLVWGEPLPAEGTIDVQLGRSFKDRRLTTAFPEGDFGRRAVTHYKTLQSF
;
A
#
# COMPACT_ATOMS: atom_id res chain seq x y z
N ASP A 1 -22.27 -2.08 16.83
CA ASP A 1 -21.29 -2.53 15.83
C ASP A 1 -21.14 -4.07 15.80
N LYS A 2 -20.98 -4.77 16.94
CA LYS A 2 -20.75 -6.23 16.98
C LYS A 2 -21.80 -7.05 16.24
N PHE A 3 -23.07 -6.75 16.43
CA PHE A 3 -24.19 -7.41 15.75
C PHE A 3 -24.07 -7.31 14.21
N LEU A 4 -23.68 -6.13 13.72
CA LEU A 4 -23.55 -5.89 12.28
C LEU A 4 -22.33 -6.60 11.69
N MET A 5 -21.24 -6.82 12.44
CA MET A 5 -20.11 -7.61 11.98
C MET A 5 -20.50 -9.07 11.67
N GLU A 6 -21.45 -9.64 12.42
CA GLU A 6 -21.95 -11.00 12.16
C GLU A 6 -22.86 -11.06 10.94
N LYS A 7 -23.52 -9.96 10.59
CA LYS A 7 -24.49 -9.87 9.48
C LYS A 7 -23.89 -9.35 8.19
N LEU A 8 -22.79 -8.62 8.27
CA LEU A 8 -22.10 -7.98 7.15
C LEU A 8 -20.62 -8.40 7.16
N PRO A 9 -20.31 -9.64 6.75
CA PRO A 9 -18.95 -10.20 6.83
C PRO A 9 -17.92 -9.46 5.96
N ASP A 10 -18.38 -8.76 4.92
CA ASP A 10 -17.54 -8.00 4.00
C ASP A 10 -17.09 -6.64 4.56
N LEU A 11 -17.66 -6.22 5.70
CA LEU A 11 -17.32 -4.95 6.34
C LEU A 11 -16.46 -5.16 7.58
N THR A 12 -15.42 -4.35 7.68
CA THR A 12 -14.62 -4.29 8.91
C THR A 12 -15.37 -3.54 10.02
N ARG A 13 -15.03 -3.82 11.26
CA ARG A 13 -15.61 -3.11 12.41
C ARG A 13 -15.45 -1.59 12.33
N THR A 14 -14.31 -1.13 11.83
CA THR A 14 -14.02 0.30 11.64
C THR A 14 -14.97 0.92 10.62
N GLN A 15 -15.18 0.28 9.48
CA GLN A 15 -16.13 0.74 8.47
C GLN A 15 -17.56 0.81 9.02
N ILE A 16 -18.01 -0.21 9.76
CA ILE A 16 -19.34 -0.20 10.40
C ILE A 16 -19.47 0.98 11.37
N GLN A 17 -18.44 1.25 12.16
CA GLN A 17 -18.44 2.39 13.10
C GLN A 17 -18.47 3.74 12.38
N GLU A 18 -17.76 3.88 11.26
CA GLU A 18 -17.81 5.07 10.42
C GLU A 18 -19.19 5.25 9.78
N PHE A 19 -19.79 4.19 9.27
CA PHE A 19 -21.14 4.23 8.69
C PHE A 19 -22.21 4.62 9.72
N ILE A 20 -22.08 4.12 10.96
CA ILE A 20 -22.97 4.54 12.05
C ILE A 20 -22.79 6.03 12.36
N LYS A 21 -21.54 6.49 12.47
CA LYS A 21 -21.19 7.88 12.75
C LYS A 21 -21.66 8.85 11.65
N SER A 22 -21.59 8.42 10.41
CA SER A 22 -21.99 9.21 9.23
C SER A 22 -23.49 9.11 8.91
N GLY A 23 -24.28 8.36 9.73
CA GLY A 23 -25.72 8.22 9.52
C GLY A 23 -26.13 7.25 8.40
N TRP A 24 -25.18 6.51 7.79
CA TRP A 24 -25.45 5.46 6.81
C TRP A 24 -26.09 4.20 7.43
N ILE A 25 -25.94 4.05 8.76
CA ILE A 25 -26.60 2.99 9.53
C ILE A 25 -27.47 3.66 10.58
N THR A 26 -28.77 3.39 10.50
CA THR A 26 -29.76 3.90 11.43
C THR A 26 -30.56 2.76 12.07
N VAL A 27 -31.14 3.01 13.22
CA VAL A 27 -32.05 2.09 13.91
C VAL A 27 -33.38 2.79 14.06
N ASN A 28 -34.48 2.18 13.59
CA ASN A 28 -35.79 2.76 13.60
C ASN A 28 -35.83 4.15 12.93
N ARG A 29 -35.01 4.34 11.88
CA ARG A 29 -34.81 5.60 11.13
C ARG A 29 -34.10 6.71 11.90
N GLU A 30 -33.54 6.43 13.08
CA GLU A 30 -32.80 7.37 13.89
C GLU A 30 -31.31 7.03 13.92
N ALA A 31 -30.48 8.08 13.99
CA ALA A 31 -29.02 7.91 14.16
C ALA A 31 -28.71 7.40 15.58
N VAL A 32 -27.84 6.40 15.67
CA VAL A 32 -27.47 5.78 16.93
C VAL A 32 -25.98 5.82 17.15
N LYS A 33 -25.51 5.54 18.36
CA LYS A 33 -24.07 5.36 18.64
C LYS A 33 -23.65 3.92 18.35
N ALA A 34 -22.37 3.71 18.04
CA ALA A 34 -21.81 2.38 17.71
C ALA A 34 -22.01 1.34 18.82
N ASN A 35 -22.16 1.77 20.07
CA ASN A 35 -22.43 0.91 21.23
C ASN A 35 -23.91 0.65 21.50
N TYR A 36 -24.81 1.10 20.61
CA TYR A 36 -26.24 0.81 20.74
C TYR A 36 -26.49 -0.69 20.84
N LYS A 37 -27.32 -1.11 21.82
CA LYS A 37 -27.72 -2.51 22.00
C LYS A 37 -29.00 -2.77 21.20
N VAL A 38 -28.87 -3.49 20.10
CA VAL A 38 -30.00 -3.89 19.24
C VAL A 38 -31.00 -4.71 20.05
N ARG A 39 -32.29 -4.38 19.90
CA ARG A 39 -33.41 -5.04 20.58
C ARG A 39 -34.26 -5.83 19.60
N PRO A 40 -35.00 -6.86 20.05
CA PRO A 40 -36.00 -7.50 19.21
C PRO A 40 -36.99 -6.47 18.64
N LYS A 41 -37.24 -6.55 17.31
CA LYS A 41 -38.10 -5.64 16.53
C LYS A 41 -37.45 -4.31 16.15
N ASP A 42 -36.20 -4.06 16.46
CA ASP A 42 -35.51 -2.90 15.86
C ASP A 42 -35.36 -3.09 14.35
N GLU A 43 -35.72 -2.08 13.60
CA GLU A 43 -35.48 -1.98 12.16
C GLU A 43 -34.12 -1.34 11.92
N LEU A 44 -33.16 -2.10 11.40
CA LEU A 44 -31.84 -1.59 11.04
C LEU A 44 -31.82 -1.29 9.54
N VAL A 45 -31.64 -0.03 9.20
CA VAL A 45 -31.42 0.40 7.81
C VAL A 45 -29.92 0.61 7.61
N VAL A 46 -29.35 -0.12 6.66
CA VAL A 46 -27.95 0.01 6.24
C VAL A 46 -27.97 0.54 4.82
N LEU A 47 -27.63 1.79 4.67
CA LEU A 47 -27.39 2.39 3.37
C LEU A 47 -25.91 2.12 3.06
N MET A 48 -25.65 1.15 2.18
CA MET A 48 -24.29 0.98 1.67
C MET A 48 -24.00 2.17 0.76
N PRO A 49 -23.03 3.04 1.08
CA PRO A 49 -22.56 3.97 0.08
C PRO A 49 -22.17 3.12 -1.12
N GLU A 50 -22.60 3.50 -2.33
CA GLU A 50 -22.02 2.90 -3.52
C GLU A 50 -20.50 2.97 -3.30
N PRO A 51 -19.77 1.84 -3.50
CA PRO A 51 -18.32 1.91 -3.42
C PRO A 51 -17.95 3.09 -4.30
N GLN A 52 -17.29 4.10 -3.70
CA GLN A 52 -16.72 5.17 -4.52
C GLN A 52 -15.92 4.39 -5.55
N ARG A 53 -16.36 4.42 -6.80
CA ARG A 53 -15.59 3.91 -7.92
C ARG A 53 -14.20 4.46 -7.65
N GLU A 54 -13.21 3.59 -7.47
CA GLU A 54 -11.82 4.04 -7.34
C GLU A 54 -11.70 5.11 -8.38
N GLU A 55 -11.52 6.36 -7.94
CA GLU A 55 -11.53 7.50 -8.88
C GLU A 55 -10.53 7.12 -9.94
N GLU A 56 -11.00 7.03 -11.17
CA GLU A 56 -10.19 6.56 -12.30
C GLU A 56 -8.87 7.32 -12.26
N ILE A 57 -7.75 6.62 -12.13
CA ILE A 57 -6.46 7.27 -11.96
C ILE A 57 -6.20 8.07 -13.22
N ILE A 58 -6.16 9.38 -13.07
CA ILE A 58 -6.03 10.32 -14.20
C ILE A 58 -4.60 10.25 -14.74
N ALA A 59 -4.47 10.04 -16.03
CA ALA A 59 -3.19 10.12 -16.73
C ALA A 59 -2.68 11.57 -16.73
N GLU A 60 -1.43 11.79 -16.31
CA GLU A 60 -0.84 13.10 -16.23
C GLU A 60 0.46 13.17 -17.03
N ASN A 61 0.63 14.27 -17.79
CA ASN A 61 1.86 14.53 -18.55
C ASN A 61 3.00 14.96 -17.62
N LEU A 62 3.55 13.98 -16.90
CA LEU A 62 4.69 14.18 -16.02
C LEU A 62 5.94 13.56 -16.65
N PRO A 63 7.13 14.14 -16.45
CA PRO A 63 8.36 13.58 -16.97
C PRO A 63 8.66 12.24 -16.31
N LEU A 64 9.13 11.27 -17.10
CA LEU A 64 9.67 10.00 -16.65
C LEU A 64 11.16 9.94 -16.95
N ASP A 65 11.97 9.71 -15.94
CA ASP A 65 13.40 9.42 -16.10
C ASP A 65 13.58 7.91 -16.40
N ILE A 66 13.46 7.56 -17.68
CA ILE A 66 13.58 6.17 -18.15
C ILE A 66 15.08 5.86 -18.32
N ARG A 67 15.58 4.89 -17.56
CA ARG A 67 16.97 4.42 -17.59
C ARG A 67 17.20 3.26 -18.53
N PHE A 68 16.16 2.46 -18.73
CA PHE A 68 16.16 1.33 -19.65
C PHE A 68 14.75 1.02 -20.12
N GLU A 69 14.59 0.59 -21.35
CA GLU A 69 13.31 0.16 -21.89
C GLU A 69 13.53 -0.88 -22.98
N ASP A 70 12.70 -1.95 -22.91
CA ASP A 70 12.55 -2.93 -23.98
C ASP A 70 11.05 -3.28 -24.19
N PRO A 71 10.69 -4.24 -25.05
CA PRO A 71 9.30 -4.64 -25.24
C PRO A 71 8.63 -5.25 -23.98
N GLU A 72 9.39 -5.80 -23.04
CA GLU A 72 8.89 -6.54 -21.90
C GLU A 72 8.79 -5.68 -20.62
N LEU A 73 9.76 -4.79 -20.39
CA LEU A 73 9.83 -3.99 -19.18
C LEU A 73 10.50 -2.63 -19.43
N LEU A 74 10.35 -1.74 -18.47
CA LEU A 74 11.15 -0.52 -18.39
C LEU A 74 11.68 -0.34 -16.95
N ILE A 75 12.80 0.38 -16.84
CA ILE A 75 13.38 0.81 -15.57
C ILE A 75 13.30 2.34 -15.53
N VAL A 76 12.60 2.85 -14.52
CA VAL A 76 12.47 4.28 -14.27
C VAL A 76 13.19 4.66 -12.98
N TYR A 77 13.80 5.84 -12.98
CA TYR A 77 14.31 6.46 -11.77
C TYR A 77 13.23 7.37 -11.18
N LYS A 78 12.84 7.07 -9.93
CA LYS A 78 11.88 7.88 -9.18
C LYS A 78 12.62 8.86 -8.28
N GLU A 79 12.31 10.13 -8.41
CA GLU A 79 12.80 11.16 -7.51
C GLU A 79 12.23 11.02 -6.09
N ALA A 80 12.96 11.50 -5.09
CA ALA A 80 12.44 11.69 -3.74
C ALA A 80 11.30 12.72 -3.75
N GLY A 81 10.28 12.50 -2.90
CA GLY A 81 9.07 13.33 -2.86
C GLY A 81 7.94 12.83 -3.76
N MET A 82 8.22 12.05 -4.81
CA MET A 82 7.19 11.45 -5.67
C MET A 82 6.61 10.18 -5.01
N VAL A 83 5.28 10.06 -5.01
CA VAL A 83 4.57 8.84 -4.59
C VAL A 83 4.46 7.90 -5.79
N VAL A 84 4.60 6.60 -5.56
CA VAL A 84 4.51 5.61 -6.65
C VAL A 84 3.07 5.45 -7.14
N HIS A 85 2.10 5.35 -6.25
CA HIS A 85 0.69 5.07 -6.58
C HIS A 85 -0.23 5.99 -5.80
N PRO A 86 -1.32 6.50 -6.39
CA PRO A 86 -2.28 7.35 -5.69
C PRO A 86 -2.69 6.79 -4.33
N ALA A 87 -2.72 7.65 -3.33
CA ALA A 87 -3.09 7.32 -1.97
C ALA A 87 -3.67 8.55 -1.27
N TYR A 88 -4.21 8.36 -0.07
CA TYR A 88 -4.76 9.44 0.73
C TYR A 88 -3.83 10.66 0.79
N LYS A 89 -4.35 11.83 0.41
CA LYS A 89 -3.62 13.12 0.26
C LYS A 89 -2.58 13.19 -0.88
N ASN A 90 -2.49 12.18 -1.74
CA ASN A 90 -1.58 12.17 -2.89
C ASN A 90 -2.29 11.47 -4.07
N TRP A 91 -3.35 12.09 -4.60
CA TRP A 91 -4.17 11.52 -5.67
C TRP A 91 -3.62 11.78 -7.07
N SER A 92 -2.74 12.77 -7.20
CA SER A 92 -2.12 13.24 -8.44
C SER A 92 -0.61 13.36 -8.29
N GLY A 93 0.11 13.57 -9.38
CA GLY A 93 1.55 13.72 -9.38
C GLY A 93 2.32 12.44 -9.03
N THR A 94 1.70 11.27 -9.18
CA THR A 94 2.33 9.99 -8.84
C THR A 94 3.00 9.35 -10.06
N LEU A 95 3.87 8.39 -9.81
CA LEU A 95 4.50 7.63 -10.90
C LEU A 95 3.44 6.94 -11.79
N VAL A 96 2.37 6.42 -11.20
CA VAL A 96 1.29 5.76 -11.97
C VAL A 96 0.56 6.76 -12.86
N ASN A 97 0.30 8.00 -12.41
CA ASN A 97 -0.29 9.03 -13.27
C ASN A 97 0.59 9.29 -14.52
N ALA A 98 1.91 9.36 -14.32
CA ALA A 98 2.86 9.52 -15.43
C ALA A 98 2.89 8.27 -16.34
N LEU A 99 2.93 7.07 -15.77
CA LEU A 99 2.94 5.83 -16.54
C LEU A 99 1.70 5.68 -17.42
N LEU A 100 0.52 6.02 -16.93
CA LEU A 100 -0.73 6.00 -17.70
C LEU A 100 -0.74 7.01 -18.85
N TRP A 101 -0.02 8.13 -18.72
CA TRP A 101 0.13 9.09 -19.82
C TRP A 101 1.05 8.57 -20.91
N HIS A 102 2.21 8.03 -20.53
CA HIS A 102 3.23 7.58 -21.47
C HIS A 102 2.93 6.22 -22.12
N PHE A 103 2.15 5.38 -21.47
CA PHE A 103 1.88 4.01 -21.89
C PHE A 103 0.39 3.69 -21.84
N LYS A 104 -0.22 3.34 -22.98
CA LYS A 104 -1.67 3.09 -23.08
C LYS A 104 -2.12 1.73 -22.54
N ASN A 105 -1.25 0.72 -22.54
CA ASN A 105 -1.62 -0.68 -22.30
C ASN A 105 -0.62 -1.39 -21.38
N LEU A 106 -0.42 -0.85 -20.18
CA LEU A 106 0.37 -1.56 -19.18
C LEU A 106 -0.46 -2.68 -18.56
N PRO A 107 0.14 -3.87 -18.35
CA PRO A 107 -0.56 -4.99 -17.76
C PRO A 107 -0.90 -4.73 -16.29
N GLU A 108 -2.01 -5.32 -15.85
CA GLU A 108 -2.41 -5.31 -14.43
C GLU A 108 -2.53 -6.74 -13.91
N MET A 109 -2.23 -6.92 -12.64
CA MET A 109 -2.44 -8.21 -11.98
C MET A 109 -3.87 -8.31 -11.46
N ARG A 110 -4.50 -9.46 -11.67
CA ARG A 110 -5.81 -9.77 -11.07
C ARG A 110 -5.75 -9.64 -9.55
N GLY A 111 -6.65 -8.86 -8.97
CA GLY A 111 -6.68 -8.53 -7.54
C GLY A 111 -5.72 -7.41 -7.14
N ASN A 112 -5.12 -6.73 -8.11
CA ASN A 112 -4.27 -5.57 -7.90
C ASN A 112 -4.55 -4.50 -8.97
N GLU A 113 -5.81 -4.36 -9.31
CA GLU A 113 -6.33 -3.42 -10.30
C GLU A 113 -5.96 -1.98 -9.92
N GLY A 114 -5.83 -1.10 -10.90
CA GLY A 114 -5.38 0.27 -10.72
C GLY A 114 -3.86 0.43 -10.50
N ARG A 115 -3.07 -0.64 -10.69
CA ARG A 115 -1.61 -0.60 -10.56
C ARG A 115 -0.89 -1.08 -11.82
N PRO A 116 -1.09 -0.39 -12.94
CA PRO A 116 -0.56 -0.80 -14.23
C PRO A 116 0.97 -0.90 -14.20
N GLY A 117 1.47 -2.06 -14.62
CA GLY A 117 2.91 -2.35 -14.69
C GLY A 117 3.64 -2.50 -13.36
N LEU A 118 3.01 -2.18 -12.23
CA LEU A 118 3.70 -2.17 -10.94
C LEU A 118 3.83 -3.57 -10.33
N VAL A 119 5.05 -3.97 -10.03
CA VAL A 119 5.39 -5.21 -9.31
C VAL A 119 5.99 -4.95 -7.93
N HIS A 120 6.44 -3.73 -7.67
CA HIS A 120 6.96 -3.28 -6.38
C HIS A 120 6.80 -1.76 -6.21
N ARG A 121 7.20 -1.28 -5.05
CA ARG A 121 7.21 0.16 -4.75
C ARG A 121 8.36 0.51 -3.82
N ILE A 122 8.75 1.77 -3.83
CA ILE A 122 9.58 2.43 -2.83
C ILE A 122 8.80 3.58 -2.20
N ASP A 123 9.21 4.05 -1.05
CA ASP A 123 8.50 5.09 -0.32
C ASP A 123 8.61 6.46 -0.99
N LYS A 124 7.75 7.41 -0.59
CA LYS A 124 7.68 8.75 -1.14
C LYS A 124 9.05 9.43 -1.18
N ASP A 125 9.74 9.44 -0.06
CA ASP A 125 11.00 10.16 0.10
C ASP A 125 12.25 9.32 -0.25
N THR A 126 12.04 8.07 -0.68
CA THR A 126 13.09 7.23 -1.26
C THR A 126 13.20 7.49 -2.75
N SER A 127 14.38 7.84 -3.22
CA SER A 127 14.71 7.89 -4.64
C SER A 127 15.30 6.56 -5.12
N GLY A 128 15.26 6.31 -6.42
CA GLY A 128 15.91 5.15 -7.00
C GLY A 128 15.12 4.46 -8.10
N LEU A 129 15.62 3.30 -8.51
CA LEU A 129 15.12 2.57 -9.65
C LEU A 129 13.88 1.73 -9.30
N LEU A 130 12.89 1.79 -10.18
CA LEU A 130 11.76 0.87 -10.20
C LEU A 130 11.70 0.15 -11.55
N VAL A 131 11.40 -1.15 -11.48
CA VAL A 131 11.08 -1.94 -12.67
C VAL A 131 9.57 -1.96 -12.88
N ILE A 132 9.15 -1.67 -14.11
CA ILE A 132 7.77 -1.63 -14.55
C ILE A 132 7.58 -2.68 -15.64
N ALA A 133 6.60 -3.54 -15.50
CA ALA A 133 6.28 -4.53 -16.52
C ALA A 133 5.49 -3.88 -17.66
N LYS A 134 5.84 -4.19 -18.91
CA LYS A 134 5.12 -3.76 -20.13
C LYS A 134 4.30 -4.88 -20.75
N SER A 135 4.56 -6.12 -20.36
CA SER A 135 3.81 -7.30 -20.82
C SER A 135 3.29 -8.14 -19.63
N GLU A 136 2.23 -8.93 -19.88
CA GLU A 136 1.75 -9.88 -18.87
C GLU A 136 2.79 -10.92 -18.47
N LYS A 137 3.64 -11.33 -19.41
CA LYS A 137 4.73 -12.29 -19.17
C LYS A 137 5.75 -11.69 -18.21
N ALA A 138 6.20 -10.46 -18.45
CA ALA A 138 7.11 -9.74 -17.55
C ALA A 138 6.46 -9.50 -16.19
N MET A 139 5.17 -9.10 -16.15
CA MET A 139 4.43 -8.89 -14.91
C MET A 139 4.45 -10.14 -14.03
N LYS A 140 4.09 -11.30 -14.60
CA LYS A 140 4.08 -12.59 -13.86
C LYS A 140 5.49 -13.00 -13.41
N GLY A 141 6.48 -12.86 -14.30
CA GLY A 141 7.87 -13.21 -14.01
C GLY A 141 8.47 -12.35 -12.91
N LEU A 142 8.33 -11.03 -13.00
CA LEU A 142 8.82 -10.08 -12.00
C LEU A 142 8.09 -10.24 -10.66
N ALA A 143 6.76 -10.35 -10.67
CA ALA A 143 5.98 -10.58 -9.45
C ALA A 143 6.43 -11.84 -8.71
N LYS A 144 6.72 -12.93 -9.45
CA LYS A 144 7.27 -14.15 -8.86
C LYS A 144 8.64 -13.91 -8.23
N GLN A 145 9.54 -13.20 -8.90
CA GLN A 145 10.87 -12.89 -8.36
C GLN A 145 10.79 -12.04 -7.09
N PHE A 146 9.87 -11.06 -7.03
CA PHE A 146 9.62 -10.28 -5.81
C PHE A 146 9.05 -11.13 -4.69
N TYR A 147 8.14 -12.06 -5.01
CA TYR A 147 7.54 -12.99 -4.05
C TYR A 147 8.58 -13.97 -3.50
N ASP A 148 9.40 -14.54 -4.35
CA ASP A 148 10.46 -15.51 -3.99
C ASP A 148 11.68 -14.83 -3.36
N HIS A 149 11.70 -13.49 -3.28
CA HIS A 149 12.86 -12.69 -2.83
C HIS A 149 14.16 -12.99 -3.59
N SER A 150 14.06 -13.33 -4.88
CA SER A 150 15.22 -13.64 -5.73
C SER A 150 15.84 -12.41 -6.41
N ILE A 151 15.24 -11.23 -6.24
CA ILE A 151 15.77 -9.96 -6.72
C ILE A 151 16.69 -9.35 -5.67
N ASP A 152 17.94 -9.11 -6.03
CA ASP A 152 18.87 -8.35 -5.21
C ASP A 152 18.49 -6.86 -5.19
N ARG A 153 18.25 -6.33 -4.00
CA ARG A 153 17.88 -4.93 -3.78
C ARG A 153 18.88 -4.28 -2.86
N THR A 154 19.57 -3.28 -3.37
CA THR A 154 20.53 -2.50 -2.59
C THR A 154 20.02 -1.07 -2.41
N TYR A 155 20.12 -0.58 -1.18
CA TYR A 155 19.78 0.78 -0.79
C TYR A 155 20.97 1.44 -0.12
N TYR A 156 21.18 2.70 -0.43
CA TYR A 156 22.11 3.56 0.32
C TYR A 156 21.28 4.44 1.25
N THR A 157 21.69 4.52 2.51
CA THR A 157 21.01 5.34 3.51
C THR A 157 22.01 6.02 4.42
N LEU A 158 21.65 7.20 4.92
CA LEU A 158 22.33 7.88 6.00
C LEU A 158 21.53 7.67 7.28
N VAL A 159 22.20 7.27 8.34
CA VAL A 159 21.58 7.01 9.63
C VAL A 159 22.27 7.82 10.73
N TRP A 160 21.55 8.08 11.82
CA TRP A 160 22.11 8.68 13.01
C TRP A 160 22.88 7.65 13.82
N GLY A 161 24.05 8.05 14.33
CA GLY A 161 24.92 7.21 15.14
C GLY A 161 25.72 6.22 14.29
N GLU A 162 26.45 5.35 14.96
CA GLU A 162 27.31 4.35 14.35
C GLU A 162 26.75 2.94 14.61
N PRO A 163 26.28 2.22 13.60
CA PRO A 163 25.82 0.86 13.79
C PRO A 163 26.94 -0.07 14.26
N LEU A 164 26.71 -0.79 15.35
CA LEU A 164 27.63 -1.79 15.89
C LEU A 164 26.92 -3.16 15.96
N PRO A 165 27.47 -4.21 15.34
CA PRO A 165 28.67 -4.22 14.49
C PRO A 165 28.50 -3.44 13.17
N ALA A 166 29.62 -3.14 12.48
CA ALA A 166 29.60 -2.36 11.24
C ALA A 166 28.88 -3.07 10.07
N GLU A 167 28.67 -4.37 10.16
CA GLU A 167 27.83 -5.14 9.24
C GLU A 167 27.03 -6.18 10.01
N GLY A 168 25.83 -6.51 9.52
CA GLY A 168 24.95 -7.44 10.22
C GLY A 168 23.62 -7.69 9.51
N THR A 169 22.79 -8.43 10.22
CA THR A 169 21.43 -8.76 9.77
C THR A 169 20.42 -8.36 10.83
N ILE A 170 19.41 -7.61 10.42
CA ILE A 170 18.24 -7.32 11.23
C ILE A 170 17.12 -8.25 10.77
N ASP A 171 16.66 -9.13 11.64
CA ASP A 171 15.56 -10.07 11.38
C ASP A 171 14.48 -9.86 12.43
N VAL A 172 13.40 -9.21 12.03
CA VAL A 172 12.32 -8.80 12.93
C VAL A 172 10.95 -8.98 12.27
N GLN A 173 9.92 -9.08 13.09
CA GLN A 173 8.54 -8.98 12.62
C GLN A 173 8.16 -7.48 12.54
N LEU A 174 7.65 -7.03 11.39
CA LEU A 174 7.14 -5.69 11.21
C LEU A 174 5.61 -5.70 11.11
N GLY A 175 4.96 -4.86 11.89
CA GLY A 175 3.50 -4.76 11.90
C GLY A 175 3.02 -3.37 12.33
N ARG A 176 1.70 -3.17 12.24
CA ARG A 176 1.10 -1.92 12.72
C ARG A 176 1.15 -1.86 14.24
N SER A 177 1.60 -0.72 14.77
CA SER A 177 1.65 -0.48 16.21
C SER A 177 0.27 -0.65 16.87
N PHE A 178 0.21 -1.29 18.03
CA PHE A 178 -1.02 -1.40 18.81
C PHE A 178 -1.46 -0.07 19.43
N LYS A 179 -0.52 0.86 19.65
CA LYS A 179 -0.79 2.18 20.22
C LYS A 179 -1.26 3.19 19.17
N ASP A 180 -0.61 3.21 18.02
CA ASP A 180 -0.99 4.07 16.89
C ASP A 180 -0.85 3.27 15.58
N ARG A 181 -1.97 2.85 15.03
CA ARG A 181 -2.02 2.04 13.80
C ARG A 181 -1.49 2.75 12.54
N ARG A 182 -1.21 4.04 12.60
CA ARG A 182 -0.54 4.77 11.52
C ARG A 182 0.94 4.44 11.43
N LEU A 183 1.53 4.01 12.55
CA LEU A 183 2.93 3.66 12.66
C LEU A 183 3.16 2.16 12.43
N THR A 184 4.26 1.84 11.76
CA THR A 184 4.82 0.49 11.72
C THR A 184 5.87 0.37 12.81
N THR A 185 5.85 -0.74 13.53
CA THR A 185 6.82 -1.03 14.58
C THR A 185 7.39 -2.44 14.44
N ALA A 186 8.55 -2.66 15.02
CA ALA A 186 9.18 -3.97 15.12
C ALA A 186 8.63 -4.74 16.32
N PHE A 187 8.44 -6.05 16.15
CA PHE A 187 8.05 -7.00 17.17
C PHE A 187 9.13 -8.08 17.27
N PRO A 188 10.21 -7.86 18.03
CA PRO A 188 11.38 -8.75 18.03
C PRO A 188 11.09 -10.17 18.52
N GLU A 189 10.10 -10.32 19.42
CA GLU A 189 9.81 -11.58 20.12
C GLU A 189 8.38 -12.08 19.87
N GLY A 190 7.68 -11.58 18.85
CA GLY A 190 6.24 -11.80 18.70
C GLY A 190 5.83 -12.54 17.44
N ASP A 191 4.70 -13.22 17.53
CA ASP A 191 4.01 -13.84 16.39
C ASP A 191 3.18 -12.81 15.58
N PHE A 192 3.37 -11.52 15.86
CA PHE A 192 2.59 -10.44 15.23
C PHE A 192 3.41 -9.71 14.18
N GLY A 193 2.81 -9.54 12.99
CA GLY A 193 3.44 -8.85 11.88
C GLY A 193 3.92 -9.80 10.77
N ARG A 194 4.76 -9.27 9.90
CA ARG A 194 5.41 -10.04 8.82
C ARG A 194 6.91 -10.01 9.03
N ARG A 195 7.56 -11.15 8.89
CA ARG A 195 9.01 -11.24 8.97
C ARG A 195 9.64 -10.34 7.91
N ALA A 196 10.61 -9.52 8.34
CA ALA A 196 11.41 -8.64 7.50
C ALA A 196 12.88 -8.85 7.85
N VAL A 197 13.66 -9.15 6.83
CA VAL A 197 15.10 -9.37 6.95
C VAL A 197 15.82 -8.29 6.16
N THR A 198 16.76 -7.62 6.82
CA THR A 198 17.60 -6.58 6.21
C THR A 198 19.04 -6.85 6.56
N HIS A 199 19.87 -7.04 5.54
CA HIS A 199 21.32 -7.08 5.70
C HIS A 199 21.86 -5.67 5.54
N TYR A 200 22.79 -5.26 6.39
CA TYR A 200 23.39 -3.94 6.31
C TYR A 200 24.90 -3.98 6.44
N LYS A 201 25.55 -2.99 5.86
CA LYS A 201 26.99 -2.75 5.98
C LYS A 201 27.25 -1.26 6.02
N THR A 202 27.96 -0.82 7.06
CA THR A 202 28.46 0.56 7.17
C THR A 202 29.58 0.74 6.16
N LEU A 203 29.43 1.71 5.28
CA LEU A 203 30.42 2.03 4.26
C LEU A 203 31.36 3.14 4.71
N GLN A 204 30.81 4.12 5.46
CA GLN A 204 31.54 5.29 5.89
C GLN A 204 30.90 5.89 7.15
N SER A 205 31.72 6.36 8.08
CA SER A 205 31.32 7.20 9.23
C SER A 205 31.86 8.62 9.03
N PHE A 206 31.11 9.63 9.54
CA PHE A 206 31.44 11.05 9.39
C PHE A 206 31.65 11.72 10.74
#